data_929dd41932836b22d2ac2c4da064748f
#
_entry.id   929dd41932836b22d2ac2c4da064748f
#
_cell.length_a   1.000
_cell.length_b   1.000
_cell.length_c   1.000
_cell.angle_alpha   90.00
_cell.angle_beta   90.00
_cell.angle_gamma   90.00
#
_symmetry.space_group_name_H-M   'P 1'
#
loop_
_entity.id
_entity.type
_entity.pdbx_description
1 polymer ?
#
loop_
_entity_poly.entity_id
_entity_poly.type
_entity_poly.pdbx_seq_one_letter_code
_entity_poly.pdbx_strand_id
1 'polypeptide(L)'
;MDNLIKSLETFKNQMKNENLEIIISDSNICGEGEHKMMKIISNNYDKNSNKKICIYGLDADLIMLSLINQLSNNIILLRDNTFNTKLNESKRIYTYLNICKLKTYICKDLRFGNNNLSEISDLNLIYDYIFLCFLMGNDFLEHIPSLLIKEGGINVILKCYNFVIDKYKSPLINLNSLNNNDWKSCINLDMLKDIFYNLSKSESYFFTNIYSAYKSNKSIYKDIYDLNSINTTENSNIYFYTEDKIKYNETGYKSRYYQYYNVININSACESYLIGLYWILGYYNNHCHNNWSWYYEYHEVPFASDLYSYLCKNKNKFLENINYCESLQSSSCISSLEQLFLVLPKESLLEKYFLKQGNSKLITKLFTFFGFFSGGGIWQ
;
A
#
# COMPACT_ATOMS: atom_id res chain seq x y z
N MET A 1 19.24 -16.63 5.19
CA MET A 1 18.65 -16.01 6.41
C MET A 1 19.26 -16.59 7.68
N ASP A 2 19.27 -17.89 7.91
CA ASP A 2 19.76 -18.50 9.16
C ASP A 2 21.20 -18.11 9.54
N ASN A 3 22.10 -17.98 8.55
CA ASN A 3 23.46 -17.54 8.81
C ASN A 3 23.53 -16.06 9.27
N LEU A 4 22.66 -15.21 8.71
CA LEU A 4 22.56 -13.81 9.14
C LEU A 4 22.01 -13.71 10.56
N ILE A 5 20.97 -14.47 10.88
CA ILE A 5 20.38 -14.51 12.21
C ILE A 5 21.43 -14.95 13.23
N LYS A 6 22.17 -16.03 12.95
CA LYS A 6 23.27 -16.49 13.82
C LYS A 6 24.35 -15.43 14.01
N SER A 7 24.70 -14.70 12.95
CA SER A 7 25.68 -13.60 13.04
C SER A 7 25.16 -12.45 13.90
N LEU A 8 23.90 -12.09 13.75
CA LEU A 8 23.25 -11.04 14.57
C LEU A 8 23.13 -11.44 16.03
N GLU A 9 22.81 -12.71 16.32
CA GLU A 9 22.78 -13.23 17.69
C GLU A 9 24.19 -13.23 18.33
N THR A 10 25.21 -13.57 17.53
CA THR A 10 26.61 -13.49 18.00
C THR A 10 26.98 -12.03 18.29
N PHE A 11 26.66 -11.11 17.42
CA PHE A 11 26.87 -9.67 17.63
C PHE A 11 26.15 -9.17 18.89
N LYS A 12 24.86 -9.51 19.06
CA LYS A 12 24.07 -9.19 20.24
C LYS A 12 24.76 -9.65 21.52
N ASN A 13 25.31 -10.87 21.51
CA ASN A 13 26.03 -11.42 22.67
C ASN A 13 27.36 -10.71 22.95
N GLN A 14 28.05 -10.23 21.91
CA GLN A 14 29.29 -9.44 22.06
C GLN A 14 29.02 -8.03 22.57
N MET A 15 27.88 -7.45 22.21
CA MET A 15 27.49 -6.08 22.56
C MET A 15 26.72 -6.01 23.88
N LYS A 16 26.85 -7.00 24.76
CA LYS A 16 26.28 -6.97 26.10
C LYS A 16 26.87 -5.80 26.91
N ASN A 17 26.22 -4.66 26.75
CA ASN A 17 26.45 -3.47 27.55
C ASN A 17 25.21 -3.31 28.45
N GLU A 18 25.42 -3.05 29.74
CA GLU A 18 24.32 -2.92 30.72
C GLU A 18 23.27 -1.88 30.37
N ASN A 19 23.60 -0.92 29.48
CA ASN A 19 22.70 0.16 29.02
C ASN A 19 22.14 -0.06 27.62
N LEU A 20 22.40 -1.21 26.99
CA LEU A 20 21.94 -1.47 25.62
C LEU A 20 21.15 -2.79 25.57
N GLU A 21 19.87 -2.69 25.22
CA GLU A 21 19.02 -3.83 24.90
C GLU A 21 18.91 -3.98 23.39
N ILE A 22 19.26 -5.16 22.85
CA ILE A 22 19.15 -5.50 21.43
C ILE A 22 18.03 -6.53 21.27
N ILE A 23 16.97 -6.16 20.51
CA ILE A 23 15.86 -7.03 20.14
C ILE A 23 16.02 -7.39 18.67
N ILE A 24 16.04 -8.69 18.35
CA ILE A 24 16.09 -9.21 16.98
C ILE A 24 14.72 -9.79 16.66
N SER A 25 14.10 -9.30 15.60
CA SER A 25 12.86 -9.83 15.06
C SER A 25 13.11 -10.32 13.65
N ASP A 26 13.25 -11.63 13.50
CA ASP A 26 13.65 -12.29 12.25
C ASP A 26 12.47 -12.70 11.37
N SER A 27 12.75 -13.43 10.29
CA SER A 27 11.77 -13.94 9.31
C SER A 27 10.87 -15.07 9.86
N ASN A 28 11.15 -15.60 11.05
CA ASN A 28 10.30 -16.62 11.68
C ASN A 28 9.14 -16.00 12.47
N ILE A 29 9.19 -14.69 12.68
CA ILE A 29 8.09 -13.92 13.29
C ILE A 29 7.26 -13.31 12.18
N CYS A 30 5.98 -13.64 12.14
CA CYS A 30 5.07 -13.15 11.10
C CYS A 30 4.92 -11.61 11.13
N GLY A 31 4.64 -11.05 9.95
CA GLY A 31 4.45 -9.63 9.73
C GLY A 31 5.69 -8.94 9.13
N GLU A 32 5.46 -7.82 8.50
CA GLU A 32 6.49 -6.97 7.94
C GLU A 32 7.32 -6.29 9.02
N GLY A 33 8.55 -5.95 8.70
CA GLY A 33 9.50 -5.34 9.63
C GLY A 33 8.97 -4.06 10.26
N GLU A 34 8.37 -3.21 9.46
CA GLU A 34 7.76 -1.93 9.84
C GLU A 34 6.66 -2.11 10.89
N HIS A 35 5.73 -3.03 10.64
CA HIS A 35 4.62 -3.32 11.55
C HIS A 35 5.09 -3.95 12.85
N LYS A 36 6.06 -4.88 12.78
CA LYS A 36 6.68 -5.47 13.99
C LYS A 36 7.36 -4.41 14.83
N MET A 37 8.08 -3.48 14.21
CA MET A 37 8.74 -2.37 14.89
C MET A 37 7.73 -1.42 15.55
N MET A 38 6.65 -1.03 14.86
CA MET A 38 5.59 -0.19 15.43
C MET A 38 4.91 -0.87 16.62
N LYS A 39 4.69 -2.18 16.55
CA LYS A 39 4.15 -2.97 17.67
C LYS A 39 5.08 -2.97 18.88
N ILE A 40 6.39 -3.14 18.67
CA ILE A 40 7.39 -3.08 19.75
C ILE A 40 7.38 -1.68 20.39
N ILE A 41 7.36 -0.63 19.57
CA ILE A 41 7.30 0.76 20.05
C ILE A 41 6.04 0.98 20.89
N SER A 42 4.88 0.59 20.40
CA SER A 42 3.61 0.78 21.11
C SER A 42 3.49 -0.02 22.41
N ASN A 43 4.13 -1.18 22.47
CA ASN A 43 4.08 -2.05 23.67
C ASN A 43 5.09 -1.65 24.74
N ASN A 44 6.27 -1.15 24.36
CA ASN A 44 7.38 -0.92 25.27
C ASN A 44 7.45 0.52 25.82
N TYR A 45 6.68 1.44 25.24
CA TYR A 45 6.71 2.84 25.64
C TYR A 45 5.32 3.35 26.02
N ASP A 46 5.22 3.97 27.19
CA ASP A 46 4.01 4.68 27.59
C ASP A 46 3.76 5.90 26.69
N LYS A 47 2.48 6.21 26.45
CA LYS A 47 2.01 7.39 25.69
C LYS A 47 2.61 8.71 26.21
N ASN A 48 2.91 8.78 27.50
CA ASN A 48 3.49 9.92 28.15
C ASN A 48 5.03 9.91 28.19
N SER A 49 5.66 8.92 27.56
CA SER A 49 7.11 8.82 27.53
C SER A 49 7.73 10.00 26.79
N ASN A 50 8.73 10.64 27.39
CA ASN A 50 9.54 11.68 26.74
C ASN A 50 10.72 11.10 25.93
N LYS A 51 10.85 9.78 25.86
CA LYS A 51 11.92 9.11 25.11
C LYS A 51 11.79 9.43 23.61
N LYS A 52 12.92 9.78 23.00
CA LYS A 52 12.99 9.95 21.55
C LYS A 52 13.20 8.61 20.88
N ILE A 53 12.50 8.40 19.78
CA ILE A 53 12.51 7.18 19.00
C ILE A 53 13.07 7.53 17.62
N CYS A 54 14.19 6.93 17.25
CA CYS A 54 14.77 7.06 15.92
C CYS A 54 14.56 5.76 15.16
N ILE A 55 13.85 5.84 14.03
CA ILE A 55 13.61 4.72 13.14
C ILE A 55 14.46 4.92 11.89
N TYR A 56 15.33 3.96 11.60
CA TYR A 56 16.11 3.95 10.38
C TYR A 56 15.46 3.05 9.33
N GLY A 57 15.06 3.60 8.20
CA GLY A 57 14.43 2.87 7.13
C GLY A 57 14.21 3.73 5.89
N LEU A 58 14.07 3.08 4.73
CA LEU A 58 13.91 3.74 3.44
C LEU A 58 12.47 3.73 2.93
N ASP A 59 11.62 2.90 3.52
CA ASP A 59 10.27 2.70 3.05
C ASP A 59 9.36 3.92 3.32
N ALA A 60 8.43 4.16 2.39
CA ALA A 60 7.47 5.26 2.51
C ALA A 60 6.40 4.96 3.57
N ASP A 61 6.06 3.70 3.77
CA ASP A 61 5.06 3.24 4.73
C ASP A 61 5.41 3.59 6.16
N LEU A 62 6.71 3.65 6.47
CA LEU A 62 7.19 4.12 7.77
C LEU A 62 6.70 5.53 8.12
N ILE A 63 6.48 6.39 7.13
CA ILE A 63 5.95 7.74 7.35
C ILE A 63 4.49 7.63 7.82
N MET A 64 3.67 6.86 7.11
CA MET A 64 2.25 6.71 7.44
C MET A 64 2.06 6.01 8.79
N LEU A 65 2.77 4.90 9.01
CA LEU A 65 2.74 4.16 10.28
C LEU A 65 3.21 5.01 11.46
N SER A 66 4.23 5.86 11.25
CA SER A 66 4.72 6.77 12.29
C SER A 66 3.73 7.88 12.61
N LEU A 67 3.00 8.40 11.62
CA LEU A 67 2.01 9.46 11.79
C LEU A 67 0.82 9.02 12.66
N ILE A 68 0.35 7.78 12.52
CA ILE A 68 -0.77 7.23 13.30
C ILE A 68 -0.33 6.63 14.64
N ASN A 69 0.97 6.41 14.83
CA ASN A 69 1.46 5.86 16.10
C ASN A 69 1.13 6.80 17.27
N GLN A 70 0.72 6.24 18.40
CA GLN A 70 0.43 7.01 19.61
C GLN A 70 1.61 7.86 20.12
N LEU A 71 2.84 7.48 19.75
CA LEU A 71 4.09 8.18 20.07
C LEU A 71 4.61 9.04 18.89
N SER A 72 3.78 9.36 17.91
CA SER A 72 4.16 10.13 16.72
C SER A 72 4.95 11.41 17.02
N ASN A 73 4.68 12.06 18.15
CA ASN A 73 5.39 13.26 18.57
C ASN A 73 6.86 13.02 18.97
N ASN A 74 7.23 11.80 19.22
CA ASN A 74 8.57 11.41 19.67
C ASN A 74 9.38 10.72 18.56
N ILE A 75 8.76 10.41 17.42
CA ILE A 75 9.39 9.66 16.33
C ILE A 75 10.12 10.59 15.37
N ILE A 76 11.34 10.18 15.03
CA ILE A 76 12.16 10.75 13.97
C ILE A 76 12.53 9.60 13.02
N LEU A 77 12.25 9.77 11.72
CA LEU A 77 12.71 8.84 10.70
C LEU A 77 14.08 9.28 10.18
N LEU A 78 15.00 8.35 10.08
CA LEU A 78 16.33 8.54 9.53
C LEU A 78 16.46 7.75 8.22
N ARG A 79 16.98 8.37 7.17
CA ARG A 79 17.16 7.76 5.85
C ARG A 79 18.52 8.09 5.27
N ASP A 80 19.10 7.16 4.52
CA ASP A 80 20.25 7.46 3.67
C ASP A 80 19.81 8.42 2.54
N ASN A 81 20.61 9.44 2.29
CA ASN A 81 20.42 10.30 1.14
C ASN A 81 21.09 9.68 -0.10
N THR A 82 20.35 8.79 -0.78
CA THR A 82 20.82 8.07 -1.96
C THR A 82 20.89 8.92 -3.23
N PHE A 83 20.32 10.14 -3.22
CA PHE A 83 20.30 11.01 -4.41
C PHE A 83 21.63 11.73 -4.71
N ASN A 84 22.56 11.74 -3.78
CA ASN A 84 23.87 12.38 -3.93
C ASN A 84 25.02 11.40 -4.21
N THR A 85 24.80 10.39 -5.04
CA THR A 85 25.78 9.34 -5.41
C THR A 85 27.04 9.83 -6.15
N LYS A 86 27.17 11.14 -6.42
CA LYS A 86 28.39 11.75 -7.02
C LYS A 86 29.40 12.26 -5.99
N LEU A 87 29.09 12.22 -4.70
CA LEU A 87 30.02 12.58 -3.65
C LEU A 87 30.64 11.32 -3.07
N ASN A 88 31.98 11.24 -3.13
CA ASN A 88 32.88 10.21 -2.62
C ASN A 88 32.26 9.29 -1.57
N GLU A 89 32.36 7.97 -1.76
CA GLU A 89 31.90 6.88 -0.91
C GLU A 89 32.27 6.99 0.60
N SER A 90 33.07 7.99 0.97
CA SER A 90 33.57 8.20 2.33
C SER A 90 32.66 8.97 3.28
N LYS A 91 31.56 9.59 2.80
CA LYS A 91 30.60 10.31 3.66
C LYS A 91 29.17 9.94 3.35
N ARG A 92 28.59 9.06 4.17
CA ARG A 92 27.13 8.83 4.16
C ARG A 92 26.43 10.08 4.69
N ILE A 93 25.55 10.65 3.87
CA ILE A 93 24.70 11.79 4.27
C ILE A 93 23.34 11.22 4.68
N TYR A 94 22.92 11.53 5.87
CA TYR A 94 21.61 11.14 6.39
C TYR A 94 20.64 12.29 6.32
N THR A 95 19.41 11.99 5.96
CA THR A 95 18.26 12.90 6.04
C THR A 95 17.35 12.41 7.15
N TYR A 96 16.82 13.31 7.96
CA TYR A 96 15.85 12.95 8.99
C TYR A 96 14.54 13.72 8.83
N LEU A 97 13.44 13.04 9.14
CA LEU A 97 12.09 13.58 9.10
C LEU A 97 11.51 13.55 10.52
N ASN A 98 11.14 14.72 11.02
CA ASN A 98 10.45 14.85 12.30
C ASN A 98 8.95 14.65 12.11
N ILE A 99 8.41 13.56 12.63
CA ILE A 99 7.00 13.17 12.44
C ILE A 99 6.04 14.14 13.11
N CYS A 100 6.38 14.68 14.29
CA CYS A 100 5.55 15.69 14.95
C CYS A 100 5.38 16.96 14.08
N LYS A 101 6.46 17.44 13.49
CA LYS A 101 6.41 18.60 12.58
C LYS A 101 5.60 18.27 11.33
N LEU A 102 5.83 17.11 10.73
CA LEU A 102 5.07 16.67 9.55
C LEU A 102 3.57 16.63 9.84
N LYS A 103 3.18 15.99 10.96
CA LYS A 103 1.78 15.95 11.42
C LYS A 103 1.17 17.34 11.53
N THR A 104 1.90 18.28 12.16
CA THR A 104 1.45 19.66 12.30
C THR A 104 1.24 20.35 10.94
N TYR A 105 2.15 20.13 9.99
CA TYR A 105 2.03 20.70 8.64
C TYR A 105 0.86 20.11 7.87
N ILE A 106 0.66 18.79 7.90
CA ILE A 106 -0.49 18.12 7.25
C ILE A 106 -1.80 18.68 7.81
N CYS A 107 -1.95 18.72 9.13
CA CYS A 107 -3.18 19.24 9.76
C CYS A 107 -3.42 20.72 9.44
N LYS A 108 -2.35 21.52 9.38
CA LYS A 108 -2.46 22.93 9.01
C LYS A 108 -2.88 23.10 7.55
N ASP A 109 -2.30 22.30 6.65
CA ASP A 109 -2.62 22.34 5.23
C ASP A 109 -4.07 21.91 4.94
N LEU A 110 -4.54 20.85 5.59
CA LEU A 110 -5.92 20.41 5.49
C LEU A 110 -6.93 21.43 6.03
N ARG A 111 -6.57 22.17 7.08
CA ARG A 111 -7.42 23.23 7.64
C ARG A 111 -7.36 24.56 6.87
N PHE A 112 -6.37 24.71 5.98
CA PHE A 112 -6.20 25.95 5.25
C PHE A 112 -7.40 26.24 4.34
N GLY A 113 -8.05 27.37 4.60
CA GLY A 113 -9.28 27.77 3.90
C GLY A 113 -10.58 27.15 4.44
N ASN A 114 -10.52 26.27 5.45
CA ASN A 114 -11.66 25.55 6.02
C ASN A 114 -11.80 25.82 7.54
N ASN A 115 -12.45 26.91 7.93
CA ASN A 115 -12.63 27.25 9.36
C ASN A 115 -13.48 26.21 10.12
N ASN A 116 -14.26 25.40 9.43
CA ASN A 116 -15.14 24.38 10.03
C ASN A 116 -14.40 23.13 10.51
N LEU A 117 -13.12 22.95 10.18
CA LEU A 117 -12.33 21.78 10.59
C LEU A 117 -11.66 21.94 11.97
N SER A 118 -11.90 23.06 12.67
CA SER A 118 -11.37 23.28 14.03
C SER A 118 -11.90 22.24 15.04
N GLU A 119 -13.08 21.68 14.82
CA GLU A 119 -13.69 20.69 15.71
C GLU A 119 -13.20 19.25 15.45
N ILE A 120 -12.57 19.00 14.30
CA ILE A 120 -12.03 17.67 13.98
C ILE A 120 -10.63 17.55 14.59
N SER A 121 -10.41 16.48 15.35
CA SER A 121 -9.11 16.24 15.99
C SER A 121 -7.98 16.04 14.96
N ASP A 122 -6.76 16.41 15.31
CA ASP A 122 -5.58 16.19 14.47
C ASP A 122 -5.41 14.72 14.08
N LEU A 123 -5.71 13.80 15.01
CA LEU A 123 -5.59 12.37 14.74
C LEU A 123 -6.58 11.92 13.65
N ASN A 124 -7.83 12.38 13.69
CA ASN A 124 -8.81 12.08 12.64
C ASN A 124 -8.36 12.62 11.28
N LEU A 125 -7.86 13.87 11.23
CA LEU A 125 -7.34 14.44 9.97
C LEU A 125 -6.15 13.65 9.41
N ILE A 126 -5.29 13.14 10.27
CA ILE A 126 -4.17 12.29 9.85
C ILE A 126 -4.65 10.95 9.30
N TYR A 127 -5.64 10.31 9.92
CA TYR A 127 -6.23 9.08 9.38
C TYR A 127 -6.93 9.32 8.04
N ASP A 128 -7.66 10.42 7.90
CA ASP A 128 -8.27 10.82 6.63
C ASP A 128 -7.19 11.03 5.55
N TYR A 129 -6.11 11.76 5.88
CA TYR A 129 -4.99 11.98 4.97
C TYR A 129 -4.35 10.66 4.50
N ILE A 130 -4.07 9.75 5.43
CA ILE A 130 -3.47 8.44 5.11
C ILE A 130 -4.42 7.61 4.26
N PHE A 131 -5.70 7.59 4.58
CA PHE A 131 -6.70 6.90 3.77
C PHE A 131 -6.76 7.44 2.33
N LEU A 132 -6.67 8.76 2.16
CA LEU A 132 -6.57 9.37 0.84
C LEU A 132 -5.28 8.98 0.10
N CYS A 133 -4.17 8.79 0.83
CA CYS A 133 -2.94 8.28 0.24
C CYS A 133 -3.09 6.85 -0.27
N PHE A 134 -3.94 6.00 0.32
CA PHE A 134 -4.20 4.65 -0.21
C PHE A 134 -4.77 4.68 -1.62
N LEU A 135 -5.53 5.71 -1.99
CA LEU A 135 -6.05 5.89 -3.35
C LEU A 135 -4.97 6.22 -4.38
N MET A 136 -3.78 6.61 -3.91
CA MET A 136 -2.59 6.86 -4.74
C MET A 136 -1.77 5.60 -5.03
N GLY A 137 -2.22 4.46 -4.52
CA GLY A 137 -1.54 3.17 -4.62
C GLY A 137 -0.61 2.86 -3.45
N ASN A 138 -0.46 1.58 -3.18
CA ASN A 138 0.43 1.01 -2.17
C ASN A 138 0.78 -0.43 -2.58
N ASP A 139 1.42 -1.20 -1.72
CA ASP A 139 1.84 -2.58 -2.00
C ASP A 139 0.68 -3.56 -2.25
N PHE A 140 -0.55 -3.20 -1.86
CA PHE A 140 -1.73 -4.08 -1.92
C PHE A 140 -2.74 -3.67 -2.99
N LEU A 141 -2.84 -2.38 -3.29
CA LEU A 141 -3.76 -1.83 -4.28
C LEU A 141 -3.05 -0.84 -5.19
N GLU A 142 -3.26 -0.98 -6.48
CA GLU A 142 -2.83 0.01 -7.46
C GLU A 142 -3.56 1.35 -7.26
N HIS A 143 -2.99 2.42 -7.79
CA HIS A 143 -3.58 3.75 -7.72
C HIS A 143 -4.84 3.87 -8.60
N ILE A 144 -5.79 4.71 -8.20
CA ILE A 144 -6.87 5.10 -9.10
C ILE A 144 -6.26 5.66 -10.40
N PRO A 145 -6.70 5.21 -11.59
CA PRO A 145 -6.02 5.51 -12.86
C PRO A 145 -5.73 6.99 -13.14
N SER A 146 -6.56 7.90 -12.61
CA SER A 146 -6.38 9.35 -12.76
C SER A 146 -5.51 9.99 -11.67
N LEU A 147 -5.01 9.23 -10.68
CA LEU A 147 -4.24 9.76 -9.54
C LEU A 147 -2.75 9.41 -9.63
N LEU A 148 -2.04 9.97 -10.60
CA LEU A 148 -0.60 9.82 -10.71
C LEU A 148 0.13 10.77 -9.75
N ILE A 149 0.97 10.23 -8.85
CA ILE A 149 1.77 11.02 -7.90
C ILE A 149 2.62 12.06 -8.64
N LYS A 150 3.30 11.65 -9.71
CA LYS A 150 4.19 12.51 -10.51
C LYS A 150 3.48 13.68 -11.20
N GLU A 151 2.19 13.54 -11.44
CA GLU A 151 1.34 14.56 -12.06
C GLU A 151 0.49 15.32 -11.04
N GLY A 152 0.89 15.28 -9.77
CA GLY A 152 0.24 16.04 -8.71
C GLY A 152 -1.06 15.43 -8.20
N GLY A 153 -1.25 14.12 -8.36
CA GLY A 153 -2.45 13.38 -7.92
C GLY A 153 -2.80 13.64 -6.46
N ILE A 154 -1.79 13.76 -5.59
CA ILE A 154 -2.02 14.09 -4.16
C ILE A 154 -2.75 15.44 -4.00
N ASN A 155 -2.37 16.45 -4.77
CA ASN A 155 -3.02 17.76 -4.70
C ASN A 155 -4.47 17.70 -5.21
N VAL A 156 -4.73 16.84 -6.21
CA VAL A 156 -6.08 16.64 -6.75
C VAL A 156 -6.98 15.99 -5.70
N ILE A 157 -6.54 14.90 -5.07
CA ILE A 157 -7.36 14.20 -4.07
C ILE A 157 -7.59 15.05 -2.82
N LEU A 158 -6.60 15.81 -2.35
CA LEU A 158 -6.76 16.71 -1.22
C LEU A 158 -7.71 17.86 -1.53
N LYS A 159 -7.72 18.40 -2.75
CA LYS A 159 -8.73 19.38 -3.17
C LYS A 159 -10.14 18.80 -3.17
N CYS A 160 -10.31 17.57 -3.68
CA CYS A 160 -11.60 16.88 -3.63
C CYS A 160 -12.06 16.66 -2.20
N TYR A 161 -11.17 16.23 -1.32
CA TYR A 161 -11.45 16.05 0.10
C TYR A 161 -11.85 17.36 0.78
N ASN A 162 -11.09 18.43 0.60
CA ASN A 162 -11.37 19.73 1.21
C ASN A 162 -12.73 20.30 0.76
N PHE A 163 -13.10 20.08 -0.50
CA PHE A 163 -14.43 20.49 -0.99
C PHE A 163 -15.55 19.70 -0.34
N VAL A 164 -15.33 18.41 -0.07
CA VAL A 164 -16.36 17.51 0.46
C VAL A 164 -16.49 17.61 1.97
N ILE A 165 -15.37 17.70 2.71
CA ILE A 165 -15.37 17.69 4.16
C ILE A 165 -16.13 18.91 4.75
N ASP A 166 -16.09 20.03 4.06
CA ASP A 166 -16.84 21.23 4.48
C ASP A 166 -18.36 21.02 4.52
N LYS A 167 -18.87 20.15 3.63
CA LYS A 167 -20.27 19.71 3.62
C LYS A 167 -20.61 18.79 4.79
N TYR A 168 -19.73 17.85 5.11
CA TYR A 168 -20.02 16.82 6.12
C TYR A 168 -19.67 17.25 7.54
N LYS A 169 -18.69 18.11 7.73
CA LYS A 169 -18.19 18.59 9.03
C LYS A 169 -17.85 17.47 10.01
N SER A 170 -17.46 16.33 9.46
CA SER A 170 -17.09 15.12 10.19
C SER A 170 -15.92 14.44 9.46
N PRO A 171 -15.08 13.67 10.15
CA PRO A 171 -13.99 12.95 9.52
C PRO A 171 -14.53 11.88 8.56
N LEU A 172 -13.71 11.53 7.56
CA LEU A 172 -13.95 10.41 6.66
C LEU A 172 -13.81 9.07 7.41
N ILE A 173 -12.85 8.99 8.31
CA ILE A 173 -12.57 7.79 9.11
C ILE A 173 -13.06 7.98 10.55
N ASN A 174 -13.95 7.09 10.99
CA ASN A 174 -14.40 7.03 12.37
C ASN A 174 -13.49 6.11 13.19
N LEU A 175 -12.62 6.70 13.98
CA LEU A 175 -11.63 5.96 14.77
C LEU A 175 -12.26 5.07 15.85
N ASN A 176 -13.37 5.48 16.44
CA ASN A 176 -14.05 4.67 17.45
C ASN A 176 -14.57 3.38 16.82
N SER A 177 -15.23 3.47 15.67
CA SER A 177 -15.73 2.31 14.94
C SER A 177 -14.58 1.43 14.44
N LEU A 178 -13.51 2.02 13.92
CA LEU A 178 -12.33 1.30 13.46
C LEU A 178 -11.67 0.50 14.59
N ASN A 179 -11.48 1.09 15.76
CA ASN A 179 -10.86 0.43 16.92
C ASN A 179 -11.74 -0.69 17.51
N ASN A 180 -13.04 -0.65 17.26
CA ASN A 180 -13.99 -1.68 17.67
C ASN A 180 -14.30 -2.72 16.57
N ASN A 181 -13.59 -2.68 15.44
CA ASN A 181 -13.85 -3.52 14.26
C ASN A 181 -15.29 -3.39 13.72
N ASP A 182 -15.92 -2.24 13.94
CA ASP A 182 -17.21 -1.92 13.32
C ASP A 182 -16.97 -1.39 11.90
N TRP A 183 -16.78 -2.32 10.97
CA TRP A 183 -16.50 -2.01 9.56
C TRP A 183 -17.61 -1.19 8.91
N LYS A 184 -18.86 -1.40 9.32
CA LYS A 184 -20.01 -0.68 8.76
C LYS A 184 -19.93 0.83 8.95
N SER A 185 -19.36 1.27 10.07
CA SER A 185 -19.36 2.67 10.48
C SER A 185 -17.96 3.32 10.43
N CYS A 186 -16.90 2.54 10.12
CA CYS A 186 -15.53 3.08 10.20
C CYS A 186 -15.17 4.01 9.04
N ILE A 187 -15.81 3.87 7.86
CA ILE A 187 -15.61 4.77 6.72
C ILE A 187 -16.95 5.44 6.38
N ASN A 188 -16.97 6.77 6.27
CA ASN A 188 -18.12 7.50 5.78
C ASN A 188 -18.24 7.34 4.26
N LEU A 189 -19.00 6.31 3.82
CA LEU A 189 -19.17 6.00 2.40
C LEU A 189 -19.90 7.07 1.61
N ASP A 190 -20.75 7.91 2.25
CA ASP A 190 -21.37 9.03 1.56
C ASP A 190 -20.33 10.12 1.23
N MET A 191 -19.45 10.39 2.16
CA MET A 191 -18.33 11.30 1.94
C MET A 191 -17.35 10.74 0.90
N LEU A 192 -16.98 9.47 0.97
CA LEU A 192 -16.14 8.80 -0.01
C LEU A 192 -16.75 8.81 -1.40
N LYS A 193 -18.06 8.56 -1.52
CA LYS A 193 -18.82 8.66 -2.77
C LYS A 193 -18.72 10.06 -3.37
N ASP A 194 -18.87 11.11 -2.56
CA ASP A 194 -18.76 12.49 -3.03
C ASP A 194 -17.32 12.85 -3.46
N ILE A 195 -16.30 12.27 -2.79
CA ILE A 195 -14.90 12.38 -3.21
C ILE A 195 -14.72 11.74 -4.60
N PHE A 196 -15.20 10.51 -4.80
CA PHE A 196 -15.14 9.84 -6.11
C PHE A 196 -15.92 10.61 -7.19
N TYR A 197 -17.05 11.23 -6.85
CA TYR A 197 -17.79 12.10 -7.77
C TYR A 197 -16.94 13.27 -8.24
N ASN A 198 -16.25 13.95 -7.32
CA ASN A 198 -15.40 15.08 -7.69
C ASN A 198 -14.17 14.65 -8.51
N LEU A 199 -13.56 13.51 -8.17
CA LEU A 199 -12.51 12.92 -8.99
C LEU A 199 -13.00 12.57 -10.40
N SER A 200 -14.18 11.99 -10.52
CA SER A 200 -14.75 11.56 -11.79
C SER A 200 -14.93 12.72 -12.80
N LYS A 201 -15.19 13.92 -12.29
CA LYS A 201 -15.33 15.13 -13.14
C LYS A 201 -14.03 15.48 -13.88
N SER A 202 -12.90 15.18 -13.27
CA SER A 202 -11.59 15.48 -13.85
C SER A 202 -11.00 14.32 -14.65
N GLU A 203 -11.57 13.12 -14.60
CA GLU A 203 -11.01 11.93 -15.26
C GLU A 203 -10.82 12.11 -16.77
N SER A 204 -11.86 12.56 -17.46
CA SER A 204 -11.77 12.73 -18.92
C SER A 204 -10.71 13.77 -19.30
N TYR A 205 -10.66 14.90 -18.61
CA TYR A 205 -9.63 15.92 -18.82
C TYR A 205 -8.23 15.38 -18.53
N PHE A 206 -8.07 14.63 -17.46
CA PHE A 206 -6.80 14.02 -17.10
C PHE A 206 -6.28 13.12 -18.23
N PHE A 207 -7.10 12.20 -18.71
CA PHE A 207 -6.67 11.25 -19.73
C PHE A 207 -6.44 11.90 -21.10
N THR A 208 -7.26 12.86 -21.46
CA THR A 208 -7.13 13.54 -22.75
C THR A 208 -5.92 14.48 -22.80
N ASN A 209 -5.65 15.22 -21.73
CA ASN A 209 -4.68 16.32 -21.77
C ASN A 209 -3.40 16.01 -20.98
N ILE A 210 -3.52 15.48 -19.76
CA ILE A 210 -2.37 15.27 -18.87
C ILE A 210 -1.68 13.96 -19.19
N TYR A 211 -2.42 12.86 -19.23
CA TYR A 211 -1.87 11.53 -19.43
C TYR A 211 -1.26 11.34 -20.83
N SER A 212 -1.87 11.90 -21.86
CA SER A 212 -1.32 11.91 -23.22
C SER A 212 0.01 12.64 -23.29
N ALA A 213 0.12 13.80 -22.65
CA ALA A 213 1.37 14.55 -22.55
C ALA A 213 2.43 13.79 -21.74
N TYR A 214 2.03 13.17 -20.63
CA TYR A 214 2.91 12.33 -19.81
C TYR A 214 3.47 11.14 -20.59
N LYS A 215 2.63 10.43 -21.36
CA LYS A 215 3.09 9.32 -22.22
C LYS A 215 4.00 9.79 -23.36
N SER A 216 3.70 10.91 -24.00
CA SER A 216 4.56 11.45 -25.06
C SER A 216 5.95 11.84 -24.54
N ASN A 217 6.03 12.35 -23.33
CA ASN A 217 7.30 12.68 -22.67
C ASN A 217 8.03 11.44 -22.09
N LYS A 218 7.30 10.35 -21.83
CA LYS A 218 7.85 9.06 -21.37
C LYS A 218 8.39 8.19 -22.50
N SER A 219 8.45 8.70 -23.72
CA SER A 219 8.83 7.95 -24.94
C SER A 219 10.21 7.28 -24.90
N ILE A 220 10.88 7.20 -23.77
CA ILE A 220 12.28 6.73 -23.68
C ILE A 220 12.54 5.92 -22.41
N TYR A 221 11.58 5.18 -21.88
CA TYR A 221 11.93 4.15 -20.87
C TYR A 221 11.68 2.76 -21.44
N LYS A 222 12.78 2.18 -21.86
CA LYS A 222 12.96 0.78 -22.20
C LYS A 222 12.52 -0.06 -21.00
N ASP A 223 11.58 -0.96 -21.20
CA ASP A 223 11.39 -2.07 -20.26
C ASP A 223 12.67 -2.91 -20.30
N ILE A 224 13.45 -2.84 -19.23
CA ILE A 224 14.79 -3.44 -19.11
C ILE A 224 14.70 -4.97 -18.92
N TYR A 225 13.52 -5.54 -18.88
CA TYR A 225 13.33 -6.96 -18.57
C TYR A 225 13.55 -7.95 -19.72
N ASP A 226 13.74 -7.48 -20.97
CA ASP A 226 14.07 -8.33 -22.12
C ASP A 226 15.56 -8.35 -22.48
N LEU A 227 16.45 -8.15 -21.51
CA LEU A 227 17.91 -8.07 -21.75
C LEU A 227 18.59 -9.40 -22.02
N ASN A 228 17.89 -10.53 -22.03
CA ASN A 228 18.52 -11.84 -22.30
C ASN A 228 18.73 -12.16 -23.79
N SER A 229 18.40 -11.26 -24.72
CA SER A 229 18.53 -11.51 -26.15
C SER A 229 19.44 -10.55 -26.93
N ILE A 230 20.17 -9.65 -26.26
CA ILE A 230 21.02 -8.69 -26.99
C ILE A 230 22.48 -8.83 -26.60
N ASN A 231 23.14 -9.79 -27.26
CA ASN A 231 24.55 -9.71 -27.55
C ASN A 231 24.75 -8.78 -28.75
N THR A 232 24.94 -7.48 -28.51
CA THR A 232 25.50 -6.60 -29.56
C THR A 232 26.21 -5.42 -28.95
N THR A 233 27.49 -5.43 -29.18
CA THR A 233 28.44 -4.31 -29.20
C THR A 233 28.03 -3.34 -30.28
N GLU A 234 27.05 -2.47 -30.09
CA GLU A 234 26.91 -1.22 -30.86
C GLU A 234 25.85 -0.33 -30.23
N ASN A 235 26.16 0.96 -30.10
CA ASN A 235 25.32 2.05 -29.59
C ASN A 235 24.10 2.28 -30.47
N SER A 236 23.11 1.42 -30.45
CA SER A 236 21.82 1.67 -31.05
C SER A 236 20.77 1.89 -29.95
N ASN A 237 20.31 3.12 -29.81
CA ASN A 237 19.13 3.46 -29.04
C ASN A 237 17.90 2.80 -29.69
N ILE A 238 17.59 1.57 -29.28
CA ILE A 238 16.39 0.88 -29.73
C ILE A 238 15.24 1.33 -28.83
N TYR A 239 14.36 2.16 -29.37
CA TYR A 239 13.13 2.60 -28.73
C TYR A 239 12.03 1.57 -29.03
N PHE A 240 11.56 0.86 -28.00
CA PHE A 240 10.34 0.05 -28.14
C PHE A 240 9.12 0.95 -27.85
N TYR A 241 8.37 1.26 -28.90
CA TYR A 241 7.04 1.80 -28.76
C TYR A 241 6.12 0.67 -28.30
N THR A 242 5.74 0.67 -27.03
CA THR A 242 4.58 -0.12 -26.61
C THR A 242 3.34 0.62 -27.10
N GLU A 243 2.63 0.04 -28.06
CA GLU A 243 1.37 0.57 -28.55
C GLU A 243 0.40 0.78 -27.39
N ASP A 244 -0.20 1.98 -27.30
CA ASP A 244 -1.24 2.22 -26.30
C ASP A 244 -2.53 1.52 -26.71
N LYS A 245 -2.69 0.28 -26.28
CA LYS A 245 -3.86 -0.55 -26.60
C LYS A 245 -5.16 0.01 -26.01
N ILE A 246 -5.06 0.83 -24.95
CA ILE A 246 -6.23 1.42 -24.29
C ILE A 246 -6.68 2.70 -24.98
N LYS A 247 -5.73 3.49 -25.49
CA LYS A 247 -5.98 4.76 -26.18
C LYS A 247 -6.86 5.69 -25.34
N TYR A 248 -6.32 6.09 -24.20
CA TYR A 248 -7.03 6.89 -23.19
C TYR A 248 -7.58 8.23 -23.73
N ASN A 249 -6.97 8.79 -24.78
CA ASN A 249 -7.40 10.02 -25.44
C ASN A 249 -8.58 9.84 -26.42
N GLU A 250 -9.03 8.60 -26.66
CA GLU A 250 -10.13 8.30 -27.55
C GLU A 250 -11.38 7.88 -26.76
N THR A 251 -12.57 8.19 -27.31
CA THR A 251 -13.84 7.71 -26.74
C THR A 251 -13.84 6.19 -26.59
N GLY A 252 -14.48 5.67 -25.53
CA GLY A 252 -14.54 4.22 -25.26
C GLY A 252 -13.29 3.66 -24.55
N TYR A 253 -12.37 4.49 -24.09
CA TYR A 253 -11.18 4.05 -23.38
C TYR A 253 -11.49 3.16 -22.17
N LYS A 254 -12.56 3.40 -21.44
CA LYS A 254 -12.96 2.56 -20.29
C LYS A 254 -13.26 1.11 -20.69
N SER A 255 -14.01 0.92 -21.78
CA SER A 255 -14.30 -0.43 -22.28
C SER A 255 -13.03 -1.14 -22.69
N ARG A 256 -12.12 -0.43 -23.38
CA ARG A 256 -10.82 -1.00 -23.76
C ARG A 256 -9.94 -1.31 -22.56
N TYR A 257 -9.94 -0.47 -21.53
CA TYR A 257 -9.23 -0.69 -20.28
C TYR A 257 -9.70 -1.97 -19.60
N TYR A 258 -11.00 -2.11 -19.34
CA TYR A 258 -11.53 -3.28 -18.67
C TYR A 258 -11.37 -4.56 -19.51
N GLN A 259 -11.49 -4.47 -20.83
CA GLN A 259 -11.22 -5.59 -21.73
C GLN A 259 -9.74 -5.98 -21.71
N TYR A 260 -8.83 -5.02 -21.73
CA TYR A 260 -7.38 -5.26 -21.72
C TYR A 260 -6.92 -5.96 -20.44
N TYR A 261 -7.49 -5.59 -19.30
CA TYR A 261 -7.18 -6.17 -18.00
C TYR A 261 -8.12 -7.31 -17.58
N ASN A 262 -8.92 -7.83 -18.52
CA ASN A 262 -9.83 -8.96 -18.30
C ASN A 262 -10.85 -8.75 -17.15
N VAL A 263 -11.27 -7.53 -16.91
CA VAL A 263 -12.30 -7.22 -15.91
C VAL A 263 -13.67 -7.43 -16.52
N ILE A 264 -14.27 -8.60 -16.26
CA ILE A 264 -15.58 -8.99 -16.81
C ILE A 264 -16.71 -8.27 -16.08
N ASN A 265 -16.63 -8.13 -14.75
CA ASN A 265 -17.65 -7.50 -13.93
C ASN A 265 -17.09 -6.29 -13.18
N ILE A 266 -17.39 -5.11 -13.67
CA ILE A 266 -16.92 -3.83 -13.08
C ILE A 266 -17.47 -3.65 -11.67
N ASN A 267 -18.69 -4.08 -11.37
CA ASN A 267 -19.26 -3.97 -10.03
C ASN A 267 -18.50 -4.84 -9.02
N SER A 268 -18.12 -6.06 -9.41
CA SER A 268 -17.31 -6.92 -8.55
C SER A 268 -15.91 -6.34 -8.31
N ALA A 269 -15.30 -5.74 -9.34
CA ALA A 269 -14.01 -5.05 -9.19
C ALA A 269 -14.12 -3.83 -8.24
N CYS A 270 -15.21 -3.05 -8.35
CA CYS A 270 -15.47 -1.93 -7.43
C CYS A 270 -15.66 -2.41 -5.98
N GLU A 271 -16.39 -3.50 -5.80
CA GLU A 271 -16.62 -4.10 -4.48
C GLU A 271 -15.33 -4.62 -3.87
N SER A 272 -14.55 -5.38 -4.63
CA SER A 272 -13.24 -5.90 -4.21
C SER A 272 -12.26 -4.77 -3.86
N TYR A 273 -12.23 -3.69 -4.65
CA TYR A 273 -11.41 -2.51 -4.35
C TYR A 273 -11.82 -1.82 -3.06
N LEU A 274 -13.11 -1.63 -2.83
CA LEU A 274 -13.60 -1.05 -1.58
C LEU A 274 -13.26 -1.93 -0.38
N ILE A 275 -13.46 -3.26 -0.47
CA ILE A 275 -13.03 -4.21 0.57
C ILE A 275 -11.52 -4.06 0.83
N GLY A 276 -10.73 -3.92 -0.22
CA GLY A 276 -9.31 -3.67 -0.12
C GLY A 276 -8.95 -2.42 0.67
N LEU A 277 -9.67 -1.32 0.45
CA LEU A 277 -9.47 -0.09 1.24
C LEU A 277 -9.77 -0.29 2.73
N TYR A 278 -10.82 -1.05 3.07
CA TYR A 278 -11.10 -1.43 4.45
C TYR A 278 -10.00 -2.32 5.04
N TRP A 279 -9.54 -3.30 4.25
CA TRP A 279 -8.48 -4.21 4.68
C TRP A 279 -7.17 -3.45 4.98
N ILE A 280 -6.76 -2.56 4.08
CA ILE A 280 -5.54 -1.74 4.25
C ILE A 280 -5.69 -0.81 5.45
N LEU A 281 -6.86 -0.19 5.63
CA LEU A 281 -7.12 0.64 6.80
C LEU A 281 -6.95 -0.15 8.10
N GLY A 282 -7.45 -1.38 8.14
CA GLY A 282 -7.25 -2.31 9.27
C GLY A 282 -5.78 -2.69 9.42
N TYR A 283 -5.08 -2.96 8.32
CA TYR A 283 -3.67 -3.34 8.32
C TYR A 283 -2.77 -2.25 8.90
N TYR A 284 -3.01 -0.99 8.55
CA TYR A 284 -2.27 0.14 9.13
C TYR A 284 -2.69 0.45 10.57
N ASN A 285 -3.90 0.09 10.97
CA ASN A 285 -4.36 0.28 12.34
C ASN A 285 -3.96 -0.91 13.20
N ASN A 286 -2.89 -0.77 14.00
CA ASN A 286 -2.31 -1.83 14.84
C ASN A 286 -3.30 -2.50 15.83
N HIS A 287 -4.52 -1.99 15.96
CA HIS A 287 -5.58 -2.54 16.81
C HIS A 287 -6.48 -3.54 16.10
N CYS A 288 -6.40 -3.62 14.77
CA CYS A 288 -7.21 -4.55 13.99
C CYS A 288 -6.47 -5.85 13.71
N HIS A 289 -7.24 -6.94 13.69
CA HIS A 289 -6.76 -8.24 13.24
C HIS A 289 -6.93 -8.33 11.73
N ASN A 290 -5.88 -8.76 11.03
CA ASN A 290 -5.90 -8.83 9.58
C ASN A 290 -6.22 -10.24 9.08
N ASN A 291 -6.84 -10.30 7.93
CA ASN A 291 -6.94 -11.52 7.16
C ASN A 291 -5.67 -11.71 6.32
N TRP A 292 -4.89 -12.75 6.63
CA TRP A 292 -3.65 -13.08 5.93
C TRP A 292 -3.87 -13.78 4.58
N SER A 293 -5.10 -14.19 4.28
CA SER A 293 -5.46 -14.83 3.01
C SER A 293 -6.04 -13.86 1.99
N TRP A 294 -6.27 -12.60 2.39
CA TRP A 294 -6.81 -11.61 1.48
C TRP A 294 -5.78 -11.09 0.49
N TYR A 295 -6.18 -10.94 -0.76
CA TYR A 295 -5.46 -10.23 -1.81
C TYR A 295 -6.46 -9.59 -2.78
N TYR A 296 -6.02 -8.57 -3.50
CA TYR A 296 -6.82 -7.95 -4.56
C TYR A 296 -6.72 -8.79 -5.84
N GLU A 297 -7.85 -9.24 -6.37
CA GLU A 297 -7.89 -10.23 -7.47
C GLU A 297 -7.58 -9.63 -8.85
N TYR A 298 -7.64 -8.31 -8.98
CA TYR A 298 -7.47 -7.62 -10.27
C TYR A 298 -6.11 -6.98 -10.37
N HIS A 299 -5.56 -6.91 -11.59
CA HIS A 299 -4.30 -6.22 -11.83
C HIS A 299 -4.40 -4.71 -11.70
N GLU A 300 -5.57 -4.16 -12.03
CA GLU A 300 -5.80 -2.73 -12.06
C GLU A 300 -7.10 -2.36 -11.34
N VAL A 301 -7.21 -1.12 -10.93
CA VAL A 301 -8.35 -0.67 -10.14
C VAL A 301 -9.41 0.03 -11.02
N PRO A 302 -10.68 0.08 -10.57
CA PRO A 302 -11.73 0.78 -11.29
C PRO A 302 -11.50 2.29 -11.34
N PHE A 303 -12.07 2.95 -12.35
CA PHE A 303 -12.10 4.40 -12.43
C PHE A 303 -12.93 5.02 -11.30
N ALA A 304 -12.58 6.23 -10.88
CA ALA A 304 -13.32 6.95 -9.83
C ALA A 304 -14.82 7.12 -10.18
N SER A 305 -15.14 7.31 -11.45
CA SER A 305 -16.53 7.38 -11.94
C SER A 305 -17.29 6.07 -11.83
N ASP A 306 -16.62 4.92 -11.92
CA ASP A 306 -17.25 3.61 -11.77
C ASP A 306 -17.43 3.28 -10.28
N LEU A 307 -16.46 3.64 -9.42
CA LEU A 307 -16.58 3.56 -7.96
C LEU A 307 -17.74 4.44 -7.44
N TYR A 308 -17.86 5.68 -7.96
CA TYR A 308 -19.00 6.54 -7.66
C TYR A 308 -20.31 5.89 -8.05
N SER A 309 -20.41 5.38 -9.28
CA SER A 309 -21.62 4.74 -9.81
C SER A 309 -22.00 3.49 -9.01
N TYR A 310 -21.00 2.70 -8.59
CA TYR A 310 -21.21 1.54 -7.73
C TYR A 310 -21.78 1.94 -6.36
N LEU A 311 -21.20 2.93 -5.70
CA LEU A 311 -21.70 3.40 -4.39
C LEU A 311 -23.08 4.03 -4.50
N CYS A 312 -23.44 4.70 -5.58
CA CYS A 312 -24.79 5.20 -5.80
C CYS A 312 -25.84 4.10 -5.82
N LYS A 313 -25.52 2.94 -6.38
CA LYS A 313 -26.47 1.84 -6.58
C LYS A 313 -26.43 0.78 -5.48
N ASN A 314 -25.25 0.51 -4.92
CA ASN A 314 -25.01 -0.69 -4.10
C ASN A 314 -24.58 -0.37 -2.66
N LYS A 315 -24.45 0.90 -2.25
CA LYS A 315 -23.93 1.26 -0.92
C LYS A 315 -24.63 0.53 0.23
N ASN A 316 -25.95 0.50 0.24
CA ASN A 316 -26.69 -0.12 1.34
C ASN A 316 -26.43 -1.63 1.41
N LYS A 317 -26.47 -2.33 0.28
CA LYS A 317 -26.14 -3.76 0.17
C LYS A 317 -24.69 -4.03 0.62
N PHE A 318 -23.75 -3.18 0.21
CA PHE A 318 -22.35 -3.27 0.63
C PHE A 318 -22.23 -3.15 2.16
N LEU A 319 -22.87 -2.15 2.77
CA LEU A 319 -22.86 -1.93 4.22
C LEU A 319 -23.58 -3.04 5.02
N GLU A 320 -24.57 -3.69 4.45
CA GLU A 320 -25.24 -4.84 5.09
C GLU A 320 -24.29 -6.04 5.19
N ASN A 321 -23.42 -6.22 4.22
CA ASN A 321 -22.54 -7.39 4.10
C ASN A 321 -21.14 -7.17 4.71
N ILE A 322 -20.66 -5.93 4.85
CA ILE A 322 -19.27 -5.64 5.18
C ILE A 322 -18.79 -6.25 6.50
N ASN A 323 -19.64 -6.26 7.55
CA ASN A 323 -19.27 -6.85 8.85
C ASN A 323 -19.16 -8.39 8.81
N TYR A 324 -19.74 -9.02 7.80
CA TYR A 324 -19.69 -10.47 7.58
C TYR A 324 -18.68 -10.86 6.48
N CYS A 325 -17.96 -9.89 5.94
CA CYS A 325 -16.99 -10.13 4.88
C CYS A 325 -15.81 -10.96 5.43
N GLU A 326 -15.63 -12.16 4.91
CA GLU A 326 -14.54 -13.07 5.30
C GLU A 326 -13.16 -12.42 5.14
N SER A 327 -13.01 -11.59 4.12
CA SER A 327 -11.77 -10.84 3.85
C SER A 327 -11.36 -9.90 4.98
N LEU A 328 -12.28 -9.46 5.82
CA LEU A 328 -12.05 -8.58 6.96
C LEU A 328 -12.03 -9.33 8.32
N GLN A 329 -12.25 -10.64 8.31
CA GLN A 329 -12.13 -11.46 9.51
C GLN A 329 -10.69 -11.84 9.75
N SER A 330 -10.29 -11.90 11.03
CA SER A 330 -8.95 -12.34 11.40
C SER A 330 -8.68 -13.77 10.95
N SER A 331 -7.54 -14.01 10.35
CA SER A 331 -7.05 -15.34 10.00
C SER A 331 -5.65 -15.59 10.57
N SER A 332 -5.24 -16.86 10.65
CA SER A 332 -3.87 -17.21 11.00
C SER A 332 -2.94 -16.91 9.84
N CYS A 333 -1.72 -16.44 10.13
CA CYS A 333 -0.68 -16.33 9.13
C CYS A 333 -0.22 -17.72 8.67
N ILE A 334 0.19 -17.81 7.40
CA ILE A 334 0.87 -19.00 6.88
C ILE A 334 2.28 -19.11 7.49
N SER A 335 2.82 -20.31 7.53
CA SER A 335 4.19 -20.51 7.99
C SER A 335 5.22 -19.91 7.02
N SER A 336 6.41 -19.61 7.50
CA SER A 336 7.52 -19.08 6.68
C SER A 336 7.86 -20.00 5.50
N LEU A 337 7.69 -21.32 5.66
CA LEU A 337 7.92 -22.30 4.61
C LEU A 337 6.82 -22.24 3.54
N GLU A 338 5.55 -22.13 3.95
CA GLU A 338 4.42 -21.98 3.02
C GLU A 338 4.54 -20.67 2.24
N GLN A 339 4.91 -19.58 2.90
CA GLN A 339 5.17 -18.30 2.23
C GLN A 339 6.30 -18.41 1.20
N LEU A 340 7.40 -19.08 1.55
CA LEU A 340 8.50 -19.31 0.63
C LEU A 340 8.04 -20.06 -0.63
N PHE A 341 7.19 -21.05 -0.48
CA PHE A 341 6.62 -21.80 -1.61
C PHE A 341 5.70 -20.95 -2.50
N LEU A 342 4.96 -20.02 -1.92
CA LEU A 342 4.09 -19.13 -2.70
C LEU A 342 4.86 -18.14 -3.57
N VAL A 343 6.03 -17.69 -3.13
CA VAL A 343 6.82 -16.67 -3.85
C VAL A 343 7.90 -17.26 -4.77
N LEU A 344 8.24 -18.54 -4.63
CA LEU A 344 9.25 -19.16 -5.48
C LEU A 344 8.67 -19.57 -6.85
N PRO A 345 9.39 -19.32 -7.94
CA PRO A 345 9.03 -19.85 -9.26
C PRO A 345 8.90 -21.38 -9.24
N LYS A 346 7.92 -21.91 -9.98
CA LYS A 346 7.62 -23.34 -10.04
C LYS A 346 8.85 -24.18 -10.40
N GLU A 347 9.70 -23.69 -11.29
CA GLU A 347 10.93 -24.34 -11.73
C GLU A 347 11.95 -24.46 -10.59
N SER A 348 12.06 -23.42 -9.75
CA SER A 348 12.95 -23.41 -8.59
C SER A 348 12.52 -24.38 -7.48
N LEU A 349 11.21 -24.64 -7.37
CA LEU A 349 10.67 -25.60 -6.43
C LEU A 349 11.00 -27.04 -6.84
N LEU A 350 10.92 -27.35 -8.13
CA LEU A 350 11.13 -28.70 -8.64
C LEU A 350 12.61 -29.13 -8.60
N GLU A 351 13.54 -28.24 -8.93
CA GLU A 351 14.96 -28.61 -9.08
C GLU A 351 15.76 -28.64 -7.77
N LYS A 352 15.53 -27.74 -6.85
CA LYS A 352 16.41 -27.57 -5.69
C LYS A 352 15.97 -28.24 -4.40
N TYR A 353 14.68 -28.32 -4.14
CA TYR A 353 14.17 -28.78 -2.85
C TYR A 353 13.60 -30.18 -2.89
N PHE A 354 12.98 -30.60 -3.99
CA PHE A 354 12.28 -31.89 -4.06
C PHE A 354 13.15 -33.08 -4.41
N LEU A 355 14.11 -32.88 -5.28
CA LEU A 355 15.00 -33.98 -5.71
C LEU A 355 16.06 -34.35 -4.67
N LYS A 356 16.35 -33.49 -3.70
CA LYS A 356 17.39 -33.73 -2.68
C LYS A 356 16.91 -34.33 -1.36
N GLN A 357 15.64 -34.26 -0.99
CA GLN A 357 15.20 -34.65 0.36
C GLN A 357 14.19 -35.79 0.47
N GLY A 358 13.72 -36.41 -0.61
CA GLY A 358 12.89 -37.63 -0.55
C GLY A 358 11.57 -37.56 0.25
N ASN A 359 11.06 -36.36 0.58
CA ASN A 359 9.91 -36.16 1.44
C ASN A 359 8.58 -36.20 0.65
N SER A 360 8.07 -37.41 0.40
CA SER A 360 6.82 -37.66 -0.35
C SER A 360 5.58 -37.00 0.29
N LYS A 361 5.50 -36.90 1.61
CA LYS A 361 4.34 -36.28 2.31
C LYS A 361 4.22 -34.76 2.11
N LEU A 362 5.35 -34.06 1.98
CA LEU A 362 5.35 -32.63 1.71
C LEU A 362 4.93 -32.36 0.27
N ILE A 363 5.39 -33.21 -0.65
CA ILE A 363 5.04 -33.18 -2.08
C ILE A 363 3.53 -33.35 -2.27
N THR A 364 2.89 -34.31 -1.57
CA THR A 364 1.46 -34.53 -1.67
C THR A 364 0.64 -33.34 -1.14
N LYS A 365 1.03 -32.74 -0.02
CA LYS A 365 0.39 -31.52 0.49
C LYS A 365 0.52 -30.34 -0.48
N LEU A 366 1.66 -30.19 -1.13
CA LEU A 366 1.89 -29.12 -2.12
C LEU A 366 1.08 -29.32 -3.39
N PHE A 367 1.00 -30.55 -3.91
CA PHE A 367 0.14 -30.82 -5.06
C PHE A 367 -1.34 -30.61 -4.74
N THR A 368 -1.78 -30.87 -3.51
CA THR A 368 -3.15 -30.56 -3.07
C THR A 368 -3.35 -29.04 -2.99
N PHE A 369 -2.36 -28.30 -2.52
CA PHE A 369 -2.38 -26.83 -2.42
C PHE A 369 -2.35 -26.18 -3.82
N PHE A 370 -1.45 -26.62 -4.70
CA PHE A 370 -1.38 -26.12 -6.08
C PHE A 370 -2.56 -26.57 -6.94
N GLY A 371 -3.20 -27.70 -6.65
CA GLY A 371 -4.43 -28.14 -7.30
C GLY A 371 -5.63 -27.24 -7.01
N PHE A 372 -5.64 -26.56 -5.87
CA PHE A 372 -6.64 -25.53 -5.55
C PHE A 372 -6.42 -24.22 -6.33
N PHE A 373 -5.16 -23.88 -6.66
CA PHE A 373 -4.82 -22.66 -7.41
C PHE A 373 -4.78 -22.84 -8.93
N SER A 374 -4.80 -24.06 -9.45
CA SER A 374 -4.82 -24.32 -10.90
C SER A 374 -6.18 -24.03 -11.57
N GLY A 375 -7.18 -23.61 -10.80
CA GLY A 375 -8.50 -23.20 -11.30
C GLY A 375 -8.65 -21.71 -11.60
N GLY A 376 -7.66 -20.85 -11.31
CA GLY A 376 -7.71 -19.40 -11.55
C GLY A 376 -6.33 -18.85 -11.86
N GLY A 377 -6.08 -18.56 -13.12
CA GLY A 377 -5.00 -17.92 -13.81
C GLY A 377 -4.11 -16.92 -13.10
N ILE A 378 -3.26 -17.36 -12.18
CA ILE A 378 -2.18 -16.49 -11.63
C ILE A 378 -0.82 -16.79 -12.29
N TRP A 379 -0.73 -17.83 -13.16
CA TRP A 379 0.52 -18.19 -13.83
C TRP A 379 0.32 -18.35 -15.35
N GLN A 380 0.20 -17.22 -16.08
CA GLN A 380 0.55 -17.12 -17.50
C GLN A 380 1.33 -15.84 -17.74
#